data_5acad1ea27030851e2f3c5b71c6744f8
#
_entry.id   5acad1ea27030851e2f3c5b71c6744f8
#
_cell.length_a   1.000
_cell.length_b   1.000
_cell.length_c   1.000
_cell.angle_alpha   90.00
_cell.angle_beta   90.00
_cell.angle_gamma   90.00
#
_symmetry.space_group_name_H-M   'P 1'
#
loop_
_entity.id
_entity.type
_entity.pdbx_description
1 polymer ?
#
loop_
_entity_poly.entity_id
_entity_poly.type
_entity_poly.pdbx_seq_one_letter_code
_entity_poly.pdbx_strand_id
1 'polypeptide(L)'
;MKHDNIDVYVTGSNSKMLSSDILTEFRGRGDEIRVNPLSFEEFYHAYEGDKRDAWQEYYTYGGLPLVMMKKSHEEKAKYLQSLFDKIYLGDIIERNKILHDKSVLDDILNIISSSVGSLTNAGKIAKTFRSERQVNISDETVSRYLEFFVDAFMIYKADRYGVKGRKYIGSPLKYYFSDVGLRNARLNFRQQEENHIMENIIYNELLCREFNVNVGVVEYCYKDEQKKSK
;
A
#
# COMPACT_ATOMS: atom_id res chain seq x y z
N MET A 1 31.12 -28.02 -1.00
CA MET A 1 32.22 -27.15 -0.53
C MET A 1 31.60 -26.04 0.29
N LYS A 2 31.92 -25.93 1.59
CA LYS A 2 31.59 -24.76 2.41
C LYS A 2 32.68 -23.72 2.11
N HIS A 3 32.28 -22.60 1.53
CA HIS A 3 33.15 -21.44 1.41
C HIS A 3 32.87 -20.55 2.64
N ASP A 4 33.84 -20.39 3.52
CA ASP A 4 33.69 -19.71 4.81
C ASP A 4 33.79 -18.17 4.73
N ASN A 5 33.95 -17.58 3.54
CA ASN A 5 34.17 -16.15 3.31
C ASN A 5 33.34 -15.58 2.16
N ILE A 6 32.09 -16.01 2.02
CA ILE A 6 31.20 -15.50 0.96
C ILE A 6 29.89 -15.05 1.61
N ASP A 7 29.56 -13.76 1.45
CA ASP A 7 28.25 -13.23 1.76
C ASP A 7 27.39 -13.28 0.49
N VAL A 8 26.17 -13.82 0.60
CA VAL A 8 25.23 -13.95 -0.51
C VAL A 8 24.02 -13.07 -0.23
N TYR A 9 23.77 -12.12 -1.12
CA TYR A 9 22.60 -11.25 -1.08
C TYR A 9 21.66 -11.65 -2.20
N VAL A 10 20.40 -11.94 -1.86
CA VAL A 10 19.34 -12.26 -2.81
C VAL A 10 18.28 -11.18 -2.72
N THR A 11 17.88 -10.60 -3.87
CA THR A 11 16.89 -9.53 -3.93
C THR A 11 15.66 -10.00 -4.70
N GLY A 12 14.48 -9.51 -4.30
CA GLY A 12 13.23 -9.79 -4.98
C GLY A 12 12.22 -8.66 -4.78
N SER A 13 11.42 -8.39 -5.80
CA SER A 13 10.35 -7.39 -5.78
C SER A 13 8.99 -7.95 -5.34
N ASN A 14 8.96 -9.17 -4.81
CA ASN A 14 7.73 -9.85 -4.42
C ASN A 14 7.98 -10.79 -3.26
N SER A 15 7.09 -10.79 -2.25
CA SER A 15 7.20 -11.62 -1.06
C SER A 15 7.25 -13.11 -1.36
N LYS A 16 6.53 -13.58 -2.38
CA LYS A 16 6.50 -15.00 -2.78
C LYS A 16 7.79 -15.48 -3.43
N MET A 17 8.55 -14.60 -4.09
CA MET A 17 9.86 -14.99 -4.64
C MET A 17 10.88 -15.33 -3.55
N LEU A 18 10.73 -14.70 -2.38
CA LEU A 18 11.61 -14.96 -1.24
C LEU A 18 11.11 -16.11 -0.37
N SER A 19 9.79 -16.38 -0.38
CA SER A 19 9.17 -17.29 0.59
C SER A 19 9.06 -18.76 0.16
N SER A 20 8.91 -19.08 -1.13
CA SER A 20 8.57 -20.46 -1.53
C SER A 20 9.77 -21.37 -1.74
N ASP A 21 10.81 -20.92 -2.42
CA ASP A 21 11.92 -21.80 -2.81
C ASP A 21 13.24 -21.45 -2.11
N ILE A 22 13.54 -20.14 -1.96
CA ILE A 22 14.82 -19.68 -1.39
C ILE A 22 14.83 -19.79 0.13
N LEU A 23 13.75 -19.36 0.82
CA LEU A 23 13.67 -19.47 2.28
C LEU A 23 13.58 -20.92 2.78
N THR A 24 13.08 -21.85 1.95
CA THR A 24 13.04 -23.26 2.31
C THR A 24 14.45 -23.86 2.39
N GLU A 25 15.36 -23.43 1.55
CA GLU A 25 16.78 -23.83 1.59
C GLU A 25 17.62 -23.03 2.60
N PHE A 26 17.22 -21.77 2.88
CA PHE A 26 17.91 -20.90 3.82
C PHE A 26 17.31 -20.86 5.23
N ARG A 27 16.37 -21.75 5.57
CA ARG A 27 15.72 -21.80 6.89
C ARG A 27 16.71 -21.59 8.04
N GLY A 28 16.61 -20.39 8.68
CA GLY A 28 17.42 -20.03 9.83
C GLY A 28 18.89 -19.67 9.53
N ARG A 29 19.22 -19.34 8.26
CA ARG A 29 20.60 -18.97 7.85
C ARG A 29 20.71 -17.63 7.13
N GLY A 30 19.71 -16.79 7.22
CA GLY A 30 19.72 -15.48 6.59
C GLY A 30 18.78 -14.52 7.29
N ASP A 31 19.08 -13.24 7.18
CA ASP A 31 18.26 -12.15 7.66
C ASP A 31 17.50 -11.52 6.49
N GLU A 32 16.25 -11.12 6.73
CA GLU A 32 15.44 -10.40 5.76
C GLU A 32 15.61 -8.89 5.97
N ILE A 33 16.07 -8.20 4.93
CA ILE A 33 16.17 -6.75 4.92
C ILE A 33 15.12 -6.21 3.97
N ARG A 34 14.16 -5.47 4.51
CA ARG A 34 13.11 -4.81 3.74
C ARG A 34 13.57 -3.42 3.32
N VAL A 35 13.62 -3.18 2.02
CA VAL A 35 13.92 -1.85 1.46
C VAL A 35 12.60 -1.17 1.11
N ASN A 36 12.28 -0.09 1.86
CA ASN A 36 11.10 0.73 1.64
C ASN A 36 11.43 1.94 0.73
N PRO A 37 10.44 2.62 0.14
CA PRO A 37 10.63 3.98 -0.36
C PRO A 37 11.18 4.88 0.74
N LEU A 38 11.85 5.97 0.38
CA LEU A 38 12.41 6.92 1.35
C LEU A 38 11.31 7.41 2.30
N SER A 39 11.63 7.45 3.59
CA SER A 39 10.85 8.21 4.57
C SER A 39 10.91 9.71 4.26
N PHE A 40 10.04 10.51 4.86
CA PHE A 40 10.10 11.96 4.64
C PHE A 40 11.42 12.57 5.14
N GLU A 41 11.97 12.05 6.21
CA GLU A 41 13.26 12.50 6.75
C GLU A 41 14.41 12.23 5.76
N GLU A 42 14.50 11.01 5.23
CA GLU A 42 15.51 10.64 4.22
C GLU A 42 15.34 11.45 2.93
N PHE A 43 14.08 11.63 2.48
CA PHE A 43 13.76 12.46 1.33
C PHE A 43 14.20 13.90 1.53
N TYR A 44 13.90 14.49 2.70
CA TYR A 44 14.25 15.88 3.00
C TYR A 44 15.77 16.10 3.10
N HIS A 45 16.51 15.14 3.63
CA HIS A 45 17.98 15.23 3.67
C HIS A 45 18.63 15.25 2.28
N ALA A 46 17.95 14.65 1.29
CA ALA A 46 18.42 14.63 -0.11
C ALA A 46 17.80 15.75 -0.97
N TYR A 47 16.86 16.52 -0.43
CA TYR A 47 16.13 17.56 -1.15
C TYR A 47 16.84 18.91 -1.08
N GLU A 48 17.02 19.55 -2.25
CA GLU A 48 17.58 20.90 -2.32
C GLU A 48 16.47 21.95 -2.24
N GLY A 49 16.11 22.36 -1.03
CA GLY A 49 15.06 23.35 -0.79
C GLY A 49 14.60 23.40 0.66
N ASP A 50 13.58 24.20 0.92
CA ASP A 50 13.03 24.27 2.27
C ASP A 50 12.14 23.06 2.60
N LYS A 51 11.85 22.89 3.90
CA LYS A 51 11.08 21.75 4.40
C LYS A 51 9.63 21.74 3.90
N ARG A 52 9.05 22.90 3.64
CA ARG A 52 7.67 23.03 3.18
C ARG A 52 7.55 22.57 1.73
N ASP A 53 8.49 22.98 0.89
CA ASP A 53 8.55 22.57 -0.50
C ASP A 53 8.87 21.07 -0.61
N ALA A 54 9.81 20.58 0.20
CA ALA A 54 10.11 19.14 0.32
C ALA A 54 8.87 18.33 0.71
N TRP A 55 8.08 18.83 1.68
CA TRP A 55 6.84 18.18 2.08
C TRP A 55 5.81 18.13 0.95
N GLN A 56 5.63 19.24 0.22
CA GLN A 56 4.71 19.28 -0.91
C GLN A 56 5.12 18.33 -2.03
N GLU A 57 6.42 18.23 -2.31
CA GLU A 57 6.98 17.28 -3.27
C GLU A 57 6.74 15.82 -2.82
N TYR A 58 7.12 15.52 -1.58
CA TYR A 58 6.95 14.17 -1.01
C TYR A 58 5.48 13.74 -0.96
N TYR A 59 4.61 14.61 -0.49
CA TYR A 59 3.18 14.40 -0.44
C TYR A 59 2.56 14.14 -1.83
N THR A 60 3.08 14.78 -2.85
CA THR A 60 2.58 14.66 -4.22
C THR A 60 3.16 13.47 -4.96
N TYR A 61 4.47 13.27 -4.87
CA TYR A 61 5.20 12.31 -5.72
C TYR A 61 5.79 11.12 -4.97
N GLY A 62 5.67 11.07 -3.66
CA GLY A 62 6.17 9.97 -2.83
C GLY A 62 7.66 9.99 -2.58
N GLY A 63 8.17 8.88 -2.05
CA GLY A 63 9.55 8.69 -1.64
C GLY A 63 10.39 7.81 -2.56
N LEU A 64 9.97 7.52 -3.79
CA LEU A 64 10.77 6.74 -4.73
C LEU A 64 11.99 7.54 -5.22
N PRO A 65 13.24 7.07 -5.02
CA PRO A 65 14.44 7.88 -5.26
C PRO A 65 14.56 8.44 -6.68
N LEU A 66 14.17 7.66 -7.70
CA LEU A 66 14.25 8.11 -9.10
C LEU A 66 13.29 9.26 -9.44
N VAL A 67 12.25 9.48 -8.64
CA VAL A 67 11.33 10.62 -8.81
C VAL A 67 12.05 11.94 -8.50
N MET A 68 12.92 11.94 -7.49
CA MET A 68 13.70 13.12 -7.10
C MET A 68 14.63 13.62 -8.22
N MET A 69 15.08 12.70 -9.09
CA MET A 69 15.94 13.02 -10.22
C MET A 69 15.18 13.70 -11.40
N LYS A 70 13.85 13.71 -11.35
CA LYS A 70 13.00 14.31 -12.38
C LYS A 70 12.74 15.78 -12.06
N LYS A 71 12.79 16.64 -13.07
CA LYS A 71 12.72 18.10 -12.88
C LYS A 71 11.30 18.65 -13.01
N SER A 72 10.48 18.10 -13.90
CA SER A 72 9.14 18.60 -14.15
C SER A 72 8.03 17.68 -13.61
N HIS A 73 6.83 18.25 -13.41
CA HIS A 73 5.64 17.48 -13.07
C HIS A 73 5.37 16.38 -14.10
N GLU A 74 5.48 16.71 -15.39
CA GLU A 74 5.20 15.76 -16.45
C GLU A 74 6.18 14.56 -16.41
N GLU A 75 7.47 14.82 -16.17
CA GLU A 75 8.48 13.76 -16.05
C GLU A 75 8.21 12.86 -14.84
N LYS A 76 7.88 13.44 -13.67
CA LYS A 76 7.54 12.71 -12.45
C LYS A 76 6.28 11.88 -12.64
N ALA A 77 5.22 12.50 -13.17
CA ALA A 77 3.95 11.84 -13.41
C ALA A 77 4.10 10.68 -14.41
N LYS A 78 4.76 10.93 -15.54
CA LYS A 78 5.01 9.88 -16.55
C LYS A 78 5.84 8.73 -16.02
N TYR A 79 6.85 9.02 -15.21
CA TYR A 79 7.66 7.98 -14.58
C TYR A 79 6.83 7.12 -13.63
N LEU A 80 6.08 7.73 -12.71
CA LEU A 80 5.26 7.01 -11.74
C LEU A 80 4.15 6.20 -12.41
N GLN A 81 3.47 6.75 -13.42
CA GLN A 81 2.46 6.04 -14.20
C GLN A 81 3.07 4.85 -14.96
N SER A 82 4.22 5.06 -15.60
CA SER A 82 4.92 3.98 -16.32
C SER A 82 5.41 2.88 -15.39
N LEU A 83 5.91 3.23 -14.22
CA LEU A 83 6.33 2.29 -13.18
C LEU A 83 5.14 1.47 -12.71
N PHE A 84 4.03 2.13 -12.46
CA PHE A 84 2.80 1.50 -12.01
C PHE A 84 2.26 0.50 -13.03
N ASP A 85 2.05 0.94 -14.29
CA ASP A 85 1.41 0.14 -15.30
C ASP A 85 2.31 -1.00 -15.83
N LYS A 86 3.58 -0.72 -16.08
CA LYS A 86 4.48 -1.66 -16.74
C LYS A 86 5.14 -2.63 -15.76
N ILE A 87 5.53 -2.14 -14.59
CA ILE A 87 6.27 -2.98 -13.62
C ILE A 87 5.31 -3.67 -12.70
N TYR A 88 4.49 -2.92 -11.95
CA TYR A 88 3.61 -3.54 -10.96
C TYR A 88 2.49 -4.35 -11.60
N LEU A 89 1.68 -3.75 -12.46
CA LEU A 89 0.57 -4.47 -13.08
C LEU A 89 1.05 -5.56 -14.05
N GLY A 90 2.08 -5.28 -14.84
CA GLY A 90 2.69 -6.24 -15.75
C GLY A 90 3.17 -7.48 -15.00
N ASP A 91 3.97 -7.28 -13.97
CA ASP A 91 4.51 -8.37 -13.15
C ASP A 91 3.42 -9.17 -12.43
N ILE A 92 2.40 -8.50 -11.87
CA ILE A 92 1.28 -9.16 -11.18
C ILE A 92 0.50 -10.03 -12.17
N ILE A 93 0.18 -9.50 -13.35
CA ILE A 93 -0.59 -10.21 -14.37
C ILE A 93 0.18 -11.42 -14.88
N GLU A 94 1.45 -11.26 -15.18
CA GLU A 94 2.31 -12.33 -15.73
C GLU A 94 2.51 -13.46 -14.71
N ARG A 95 2.91 -13.10 -13.48
CA ARG A 95 3.20 -14.08 -12.43
C ARG A 95 1.99 -14.87 -11.97
N ASN A 96 0.84 -14.20 -11.90
CA ASN A 96 -0.40 -14.85 -11.45
C ASN A 96 -1.23 -15.40 -12.61
N LYS A 97 -0.70 -15.36 -13.85
CA LYS A 97 -1.36 -15.86 -15.07
C LYS A 97 -2.78 -15.32 -15.25
N ILE A 98 -2.96 -14.03 -15.02
CA ILE A 98 -4.26 -13.37 -15.15
C ILE A 98 -4.54 -13.09 -16.62
N LEU A 99 -5.28 -13.98 -17.29
CA LEU A 99 -5.49 -13.91 -18.73
C LEU A 99 -6.70 -13.05 -19.12
N HIS A 100 -7.77 -13.06 -18.33
CA HIS A 100 -9.07 -12.52 -18.73
C HIS A 100 -9.57 -11.34 -17.88
N ASP A 101 -9.05 -11.15 -16.69
CA ASP A 101 -9.61 -10.22 -15.70
C ASP A 101 -8.76 -8.95 -15.49
N LYS A 102 -8.01 -8.52 -16.51
CA LYS A 102 -7.14 -7.32 -16.39
C LYS A 102 -7.94 -6.06 -16.02
N SER A 103 -9.11 -5.87 -16.61
CA SER A 103 -9.96 -4.73 -16.31
C SER A 103 -10.51 -4.77 -14.89
N VAL A 104 -10.81 -5.96 -14.37
CA VAL A 104 -11.27 -6.15 -12.99
C VAL A 104 -10.14 -5.83 -12.01
N LEU A 105 -8.93 -6.31 -12.28
CA LEU A 105 -7.74 -5.99 -11.48
C LEU A 105 -7.50 -4.48 -11.43
N ASP A 106 -7.62 -3.82 -12.58
CA ASP A 106 -7.44 -2.38 -12.75
C ASP A 106 -8.52 -1.59 -11.99
N ASP A 107 -9.77 -2.01 -12.06
CA ASP A 107 -10.88 -1.39 -11.33
C ASP A 107 -10.75 -1.56 -9.80
N ILE A 108 -10.34 -2.74 -9.31
CA ILE A 108 -10.07 -2.95 -7.87
C ILE A 108 -9.01 -1.96 -7.39
N LEU A 109 -7.98 -1.79 -8.19
CA LEU A 109 -6.90 -0.88 -7.87
C LEU A 109 -7.35 0.58 -7.84
N ASN A 110 -8.22 1.00 -8.77
CA ASN A 110 -8.85 2.32 -8.74
C ASN A 110 -9.67 2.54 -7.45
N ILE A 111 -10.45 1.52 -7.05
CA ILE A 111 -11.25 1.58 -5.82
C ILE A 111 -10.33 1.75 -4.60
N ILE A 112 -9.26 0.95 -4.49
CA ILE A 112 -8.32 1.05 -3.36
C ILE A 112 -7.58 2.39 -3.37
N SER A 113 -7.17 2.89 -4.55
CA SER A 113 -6.49 4.18 -4.66
C SER A 113 -7.38 5.35 -4.22
N SER A 114 -8.67 5.32 -4.59
CA SER A 114 -9.64 6.35 -4.22
C SER A 114 -10.13 6.25 -2.78
N SER A 115 -9.99 5.09 -2.14
CA SER A 115 -10.44 4.82 -0.78
C SER A 115 -9.30 4.51 0.21
N VAL A 116 -8.08 4.96 -0.08
CA VAL A 116 -6.90 4.75 0.78
C VAL A 116 -7.21 5.20 2.22
N GLY A 117 -6.78 4.41 3.21
CA GLY A 117 -7.07 4.72 4.61
C GLY A 117 -8.53 4.55 5.05
N SER A 118 -9.46 4.24 4.15
CA SER A 118 -10.86 3.96 4.50
C SER A 118 -11.07 2.50 4.88
N LEU A 119 -12.00 2.26 5.81
CA LEU A 119 -12.36 0.89 6.19
C LEU A 119 -13.07 0.17 5.03
N THR A 120 -12.45 -0.90 4.53
CA THR A 120 -12.98 -1.70 3.42
C THR A 120 -12.77 -3.19 3.66
N ASN A 121 -13.38 -4.02 2.83
CA ASN A 121 -13.14 -5.45 2.72
C ASN A 121 -13.53 -5.94 1.32
N ALA A 122 -13.19 -7.18 0.99
CA ALA A 122 -13.50 -7.77 -0.31
C ALA A 122 -14.98 -7.70 -0.66
N GLY A 123 -15.88 -7.95 0.31
CA GLY A 123 -17.32 -7.88 0.10
C GLY A 123 -17.84 -6.48 -0.21
N LYS A 124 -17.27 -5.42 0.39
CA LYS A 124 -17.61 -4.05 0.03
C LYS A 124 -17.18 -3.72 -1.39
N ILE A 125 -15.97 -4.12 -1.77
CA ILE A 125 -15.46 -3.92 -3.14
C ILE A 125 -16.31 -4.68 -4.15
N ALA A 126 -16.64 -5.95 -3.89
CA ALA A 126 -17.51 -6.74 -4.76
C ALA A 126 -18.92 -6.11 -4.92
N LYS A 127 -19.47 -5.51 -3.85
CA LYS A 127 -20.73 -4.75 -3.94
C LYS A 127 -20.58 -3.51 -4.82
N THR A 128 -19.48 -2.76 -4.72
CA THR A 128 -19.20 -1.62 -5.60
C THR A 128 -19.14 -2.05 -7.06
N PHE A 129 -18.49 -3.18 -7.37
CA PHE A 129 -18.49 -3.73 -8.74
C PHE A 129 -19.90 -4.01 -9.26
N ARG A 130 -20.73 -4.61 -8.43
CA ARG A 130 -22.12 -4.92 -8.80
C ARG A 130 -22.95 -3.68 -9.04
N SER A 131 -22.78 -2.63 -8.21
CA SER A 131 -23.55 -1.39 -8.34
C SER A 131 -23.07 -0.50 -9.49
N GLU A 132 -21.74 -0.36 -9.66
CA GLU A 132 -21.16 0.63 -10.58
C GLU A 132 -20.87 0.05 -11.97
N ARG A 133 -20.47 -1.22 -12.05
CA ARG A 133 -20.05 -1.89 -13.29
C ARG A 133 -21.03 -2.94 -13.79
N GLN A 134 -22.05 -3.30 -12.99
CA GLN A 134 -22.95 -4.41 -13.25
C GLN A 134 -22.23 -5.75 -13.48
N VAL A 135 -21.01 -5.88 -12.95
CA VAL A 135 -20.19 -7.09 -13.01
C VAL A 135 -20.35 -7.85 -11.71
N ASN A 136 -20.64 -9.14 -11.83
CA ASN A 136 -20.70 -10.02 -10.66
C ASN A 136 -19.32 -10.64 -10.41
N ILE A 137 -18.66 -10.20 -9.36
CA ILE A 137 -17.38 -10.74 -8.91
C ILE A 137 -17.55 -11.32 -7.51
N SER A 138 -16.89 -12.45 -7.23
CA SER A 138 -16.93 -13.03 -5.89
C SER A 138 -15.98 -12.34 -4.92
N ASP A 139 -16.32 -12.38 -3.63
CA ASP A 139 -15.48 -11.83 -2.56
C ASP A 139 -14.10 -12.52 -2.52
N GLU A 140 -14.05 -13.82 -2.85
CA GLU A 140 -12.81 -14.60 -2.91
C GLU A 140 -11.89 -14.11 -4.03
N THR A 141 -12.46 -13.76 -5.20
CA THR A 141 -11.68 -13.23 -6.32
C THR A 141 -11.12 -11.85 -5.98
N VAL A 142 -11.92 -10.98 -5.37
CA VAL A 142 -11.44 -9.67 -4.90
C VAL A 142 -10.34 -9.84 -3.85
N SER A 143 -10.55 -10.73 -2.87
CA SER A 143 -9.56 -11.02 -1.82
C SER A 143 -8.23 -11.47 -2.41
N ARG A 144 -8.28 -12.39 -3.39
CA ARG A 144 -7.10 -12.89 -4.09
C ARG A 144 -6.34 -11.78 -4.84
N TYR A 145 -7.04 -10.87 -5.50
CA TYR A 145 -6.40 -9.75 -6.19
C TYR A 145 -5.78 -8.75 -5.22
N LEU A 146 -6.42 -8.49 -4.08
CA LEU A 146 -5.83 -7.68 -3.02
C LEU A 146 -4.56 -8.31 -2.46
N GLU A 147 -4.52 -9.64 -2.31
CA GLU A 147 -3.32 -10.36 -1.90
C GLU A 147 -2.19 -10.23 -2.93
N PHE A 148 -2.50 -10.25 -4.23
CA PHE A 148 -1.48 -10.01 -5.26
C PHE A 148 -0.85 -8.62 -5.17
N PHE A 149 -1.63 -7.60 -4.82
CA PHE A 149 -1.09 -6.26 -4.59
C PHE A 149 -0.23 -6.18 -3.32
N VAL A 150 -0.61 -6.89 -2.28
CA VAL A 150 0.19 -6.98 -1.04
C VAL A 150 1.49 -7.75 -1.30
N ASP A 151 1.42 -8.88 -2.00
CA ASP A 151 2.59 -9.70 -2.34
C ASP A 151 3.60 -8.93 -3.22
N ALA A 152 3.11 -8.06 -4.10
CA ALA A 152 3.93 -7.18 -4.93
C ALA A 152 4.49 -5.95 -4.19
N PHE A 153 4.29 -5.86 -2.88
CA PHE A 153 4.67 -4.71 -2.06
C PHE A 153 4.10 -3.37 -2.55
N MET A 154 3.01 -3.41 -3.31
CA MET A 154 2.33 -2.22 -3.80
C MET A 154 1.50 -1.56 -2.71
N ILE A 155 0.78 -2.39 -1.93
CA ILE A 155 -0.04 -1.95 -0.81
C ILE A 155 0.27 -2.75 0.45
N TYR A 156 0.00 -2.13 1.58
CA TYR A 156 -0.01 -2.77 2.89
C TYR A 156 -1.43 -2.99 3.37
N LYS A 157 -1.62 -4.09 4.05
CA LYS A 157 -2.87 -4.43 4.72
C LYS A 157 -2.74 -4.15 6.22
N ALA A 158 -3.54 -3.21 6.71
CA ALA A 158 -3.61 -2.91 8.13
C ALA A 158 -4.83 -3.60 8.75
N ASP A 159 -4.58 -4.60 9.57
CA ASP A 159 -5.63 -5.33 10.27
C ASP A 159 -6.32 -4.44 11.30
N ARG A 160 -7.62 -4.65 11.49
CA ARG A 160 -8.36 -3.99 12.55
C ARG A 160 -8.08 -4.67 13.89
N TYR A 161 -7.62 -3.89 14.86
CA TYR A 161 -7.47 -4.32 16.24
C TYR A 161 -8.60 -3.76 17.08
N GLY A 162 -9.32 -4.61 17.79
CA GLY A 162 -10.31 -4.17 18.76
C GLY A 162 -9.61 -3.74 20.06
N VAL A 163 -9.92 -2.56 20.55
CA VAL A 163 -9.39 -2.01 21.82
C VAL A 163 -9.57 -2.99 23.01
N LYS A 164 -10.50 -3.93 22.91
CA LYS A 164 -10.74 -5.02 23.88
C LYS A 164 -9.92 -6.29 23.62
N GLY A 165 -8.87 -6.21 22.80
CA GLY A 165 -7.92 -7.33 22.57
C GLY A 165 -8.44 -8.46 21.66
N ARG A 166 -9.55 -8.26 20.94
CA ARG A 166 -10.07 -9.27 20.01
C ARG A 166 -9.74 -8.89 18.57
N LYS A 167 -9.01 -9.75 17.87
CA LYS A 167 -8.90 -9.70 16.41
C LYS A 167 -10.27 -10.05 15.82
N TYR A 168 -10.88 -9.13 15.09
CA TYR A 168 -12.16 -9.42 14.42
C TYR A 168 -11.86 -10.06 13.06
N ILE A 169 -12.01 -11.38 12.97
CA ILE A 169 -11.95 -12.13 11.71
C ILE A 169 -13.06 -11.59 10.78
N GLY A 170 -12.69 -11.21 9.54
CA GLY A 170 -13.64 -10.70 8.55
C GLY A 170 -14.12 -9.26 8.75
N SER A 171 -13.60 -8.54 9.77
CA SER A 171 -13.94 -7.12 9.95
C SER A 171 -13.29 -6.26 8.86
N PRO A 172 -13.88 -5.09 8.54
CA PRO A 172 -13.27 -4.14 7.62
C PRO A 172 -11.88 -3.73 8.11
N LEU A 173 -10.93 -3.68 7.19
CA LEU A 173 -9.54 -3.30 7.43
C LEU A 173 -9.19 -2.10 6.54
N LYS A 174 -7.98 -1.57 6.65
CA LYS A 174 -7.51 -0.49 5.79
C LYS A 174 -6.39 -0.97 4.89
N TYR A 175 -6.31 -0.37 3.71
CA TYR A 175 -5.18 -0.54 2.80
C TYR A 175 -4.45 0.78 2.63
N TYR A 176 -3.12 0.73 2.61
CA TYR A 176 -2.24 1.86 2.40
C TYR A 176 -1.27 1.54 1.27
N PHE A 177 -0.98 2.49 0.41
CA PHE A 177 0.06 2.32 -0.59
C PHE A 177 1.44 2.36 0.05
N SER A 178 2.35 1.54 -0.45
CA SER A 178 3.76 1.58 -0.02
C SER A 178 4.42 2.92 -0.38
N ASP A 179 3.93 3.57 -1.43
CA ASP A 179 4.35 4.91 -1.85
C ASP A 179 3.14 5.75 -2.29
N VAL A 180 3.00 6.95 -1.72
CA VAL A 180 1.86 7.82 -2.02
C VAL A 180 1.91 8.40 -3.44
N GLY A 181 3.09 8.53 -4.02
CA GLY A 181 3.26 8.95 -5.41
C GLY A 181 2.66 7.96 -6.39
N LEU A 182 2.80 6.66 -6.13
CA LEU A 182 2.14 5.61 -6.92
C LEU A 182 0.62 5.73 -6.84
N ARG A 183 0.06 5.94 -5.64
CA ARG A 183 -1.37 6.16 -5.44
C ARG A 183 -1.85 7.39 -6.21
N ASN A 184 -1.13 8.51 -6.09
CA ASN A 184 -1.48 9.76 -6.74
C ASN A 184 -1.38 9.66 -8.26
N ALA A 185 -0.35 9.00 -8.79
CA ALA A 185 -0.18 8.73 -10.22
C ALA A 185 -1.34 7.89 -10.77
N ARG A 186 -1.82 6.89 -10.03
CA ARG A 186 -2.98 6.08 -10.40
C ARG A 186 -4.24 6.93 -10.58
N LEU A 187 -4.44 7.94 -9.78
CA LEU A 187 -5.56 8.87 -9.84
C LEU A 187 -5.27 10.12 -10.70
N ASN A 188 -4.23 10.09 -11.52
CA ASN A 188 -3.79 11.21 -12.35
C ASN A 188 -3.61 12.51 -11.53
N PHE A 189 -3.16 12.40 -10.28
CA PHE A 189 -2.94 13.52 -9.36
C PHE A 189 -4.18 14.39 -9.08
N ARG A 190 -5.39 13.88 -9.31
CA ARG A 190 -6.64 14.67 -9.21
C ARG A 190 -7.28 14.64 -7.83
N GLN A 191 -7.11 13.56 -7.07
CA GLN A 191 -7.71 13.39 -5.74
C GLN A 191 -6.62 13.43 -4.68
N GLN A 192 -6.36 14.62 -4.15
CA GLN A 192 -5.42 14.83 -3.05
C GLN A 192 -6.19 15.15 -1.77
N GLU A 193 -6.83 14.13 -1.21
CA GLU A 193 -7.47 14.22 0.10
C GLU A 193 -6.38 14.18 1.17
N GLU A 194 -5.98 15.35 1.67
CA GLU A 194 -4.85 15.51 2.60
C GLU A 194 -4.90 14.55 3.79
N ASN A 195 -6.05 14.38 4.40
CA ASN A 195 -6.19 13.52 5.58
C ASN A 195 -5.83 12.05 5.27
N HIS A 196 -6.27 11.53 4.14
CA HIS A 196 -6.02 10.14 3.76
C HIS A 196 -4.58 9.90 3.31
N ILE A 197 -4.01 10.86 2.58
CA ILE A 197 -2.60 10.79 2.16
C ILE A 197 -1.69 10.91 3.37
N MET A 198 -1.97 11.83 4.29
CA MET A 198 -1.21 12.00 5.52
C MET A 198 -1.28 10.75 6.40
N GLU A 199 -2.45 10.14 6.53
CA GLU A 199 -2.62 8.88 7.25
C GLU A 199 -1.76 7.76 6.61
N ASN A 200 -1.72 7.68 5.27
CA ASN A 200 -0.87 6.73 4.56
C ASN A 200 0.62 6.98 4.82
N ILE A 201 1.06 8.24 4.79
CA ILE A 201 2.45 8.60 5.07
C ILE A 201 2.83 8.23 6.51
N ILE A 202 1.97 8.54 7.49
CA ILE A 202 2.19 8.19 8.90
C ILE A 202 2.26 6.66 9.06
N TYR A 203 1.38 5.93 8.40
CA TYR A 203 1.40 4.46 8.43
C TYR A 203 2.73 3.91 7.91
N ASN A 204 3.19 4.39 6.77
CA ASN A 204 4.46 3.98 6.17
C ASN A 204 5.65 4.35 7.07
N GLU A 205 5.66 5.54 7.64
CA GLU A 205 6.70 6.00 8.59
C GLU A 205 6.79 5.10 9.82
N LEU A 206 5.65 4.70 10.37
CA LEU A 206 5.62 3.78 11.51
C LEU A 206 6.15 2.40 11.14
N LEU A 207 5.86 1.90 9.94
CA LEU A 207 6.42 0.64 9.44
C LEU A 207 7.93 0.73 9.22
N CYS A 208 8.43 1.84 8.66
CA CYS A 208 9.87 2.07 8.48
C CYS A 208 10.63 2.09 9.83
N ARG A 209 9.95 2.50 10.88
CA ARG A 209 10.48 2.47 12.27
C ARG A 209 10.24 1.13 12.97
N GLU A 210 9.87 0.10 12.24
CA GLU A 210 9.64 -1.26 12.73
C GLU A 210 8.51 -1.39 13.78
N PHE A 211 7.58 -0.42 13.82
CA PHE A 211 6.39 -0.56 14.66
C PHE A 211 5.41 -1.57 14.08
N ASN A 212 4.78 -2.35 14.96
CA ASN A 212 3.67 -3.21 14.59
C ASN A 212 2.37 -2.38 14.58
N VAL A 213 1.93 -1.97 13.39
CA VAL A 213 0.84 -1.00 13.20
C VAL A 213 -0.47 -1.71 12.89
N ASN A 214 -1.48 -1.43 13.72
CA ASN A 214 -2.86 -1.91 13.52
C ASN A 214 -3.83 -0.72 13.54
N VAL A 215 -4.99 -0.88 12.92
CA VAL A 215 -6.05 0.13 12.91
C VAL A 215 -6.99 -0.08 14.08
N GLY A 216 -7.03 0.88 15.01
CA GLY A 216 -8.00 0.92 16.10
C GLY A 216 -9.29 1.66 15.72
N VAL A 217 -10.43 1.18 16.21
CA VAL A 217 -11.69 1.94 16.18
C VAL A 217 -12.12 2.18 17.61
N VAL A 218 -12.20 3.45 17.99
CA VAL A 218 -12.68 3.87 19.31
C VAL A 218 -14.14 4.32 19.15
N GLU A 219 -15.03 3.59 19.76
CA GLU A 219 -16.45 3.99 19.83
C GLU A 219 -16.62 4.98 20.98
N TYR A 220 -16.92 6.24 20.65
CA TYR A 220 -17.30 7.23 21.64
C TYR A 220 -18.81 7.19 21.83
N CYS A 221 -19.25 6.76 23.01
CA CYS A 221 -20.65 6.99 23.44
C CYS A 221 -20.73 8.38 24.07
N TYR A 222 -21.23 9.36 23.34
CA TYR A 222 -21.70 10.59 23.97
C TYR A 222 -22.94 10.25 24.80
N LYS A 223 -22.82 10.26 26.13
CA LYS A 223 -23.98 10.35 26.97
C LYS A 223 -24.52 11.80 26.87
N ASP A 224 -25.60 11.98 26.13
CA ASP A 224 -26.36 13.23 26.15
C ASP A 224 -26.86 13.46 27.59
N GLU A 225 -26.20 14.33 28.35
CA GLU A 225 -26.62 14.78 29.67
C GLU A 225 -27.79 15.77 29.62
N GLN A 226 -28.43 15.94 28.45
CA GLN A 226 -29.58 16.86 28.30
C GLN A 226 -30.91 16.12 28.15
N LYS A 227 -31.30 15.33 29.15
CA LYS A 227 -32.70 15.00 29.40
C LYS A 227 -32.93 14.67 30.88
N LYS A 228 -32.72 15.64 31.76
CA LYS A 228 -33.34 15.71 33.08
C LYS A 228 -33.68 17.16 33.35
N SER A 229 -34.77 17.62 32.74
CA SER A 229 -35.56 18.71 33.26
C SER A 229 -37.02 18.45 32.89
N LYS A 230 -37.68 17.69 33.73
CA LYS A 230 -39.09 17.89 34.13
C LYS A 230 -39.34 17.11 35.39
#